data_b3aa0140f3a2f58b786d7fb960739611
#
_entry.id   b3aa0140f3a2f58b786d7fb960739611
#
_cell.length_a   1.000
_cell.length_b   1.000
_cell.length_c   1.000
_cell.angle_alpha   90.00
_cell.angle_beta   90.00
_cell.angle_gamma   90.00
#
_symmetry.space_group_name_H-M   'P 1'
#
loop_
_entity.id
_entity.type
_entity.pdbx_description
1 polymer ?
#
loop_
_entity_poly.entity_id
_entity_poly.type
_entity_poly.pdbx_seq_one_letter_code
_entity_poly.pdbx_strand_id
1 'polypeptide(L)'
;LIPKGEARNFNQGLMELGALVCRKKPECERCPLAGLCESRHLGIQNERPVPGKKAAVTQIEVVCGVLLHEGKVFIQRRNEKDVWGGLWEFPGGCVEPGETPEQAVVREWMEEVGFKVAIVRPLDVIRHNYTTYRITLRCYQLRLEGEPKGCPVPEELTEATACQWIAPQDIGAFPLPAPHRKLADNCSLFDNPASGE
;
A
#
# COMPACT_ATOMS: atom_id res chain seq x y z
N LEU A 1 -7.01 -19.57 29.45
CA LEU A 1 -5.71 -20.08 29.04
C LEU A 1 -4.59 -19.03 29.14
N ILE A 2 -4.87 -17.77 28.86
CA ILE A 2 -3.85 -16.70 28.91
C ILE A 2 -3.73 -16.17 30.35
N PRO A 3 -2.57 -16.28 31.02
CA PRO A 3 -2.39 -15.70 32.35
C PRO A 3 -2.58 -14.18 32.32
N LYS A 4 -3.16 -13.65 33.40
CA LYS A 4 -3.41 -12.21 33.51
C LYS A 4 -2.07 -11.44 33.48
N GLY A 5 -1.94 -10.49 32.59
CA GLY A 5 -0.72 -9.69 32.40
C GLY A 5 0.34 -10.31 31.48
N GLU A 6 0.22 -11.59 31.08
CA GLU A 6 1.22 -12.33 30.32
C GLU A 6 0.87 -12.55 28.85
N ALA A 7 -0.12 -11.84 28.32
CA ALA A 7 -0.62 -12.05 26.97
C ALA A 7 0.47 -11.94 25.90
N ARG A 8 1.42 -11.00 26.05
CA ARG A 8 2.53 -10.81 25.11
C ARG A 8 3.46 -12.03 25.09
N ASN A 9 3.91 -12.48 26.28
CA ASN A 9 4.83 -13.61 26.39
C ASN A 9 4.15 -14.91 25.98
N PHE A 10 2.88 -15.08 26.34
CA PHE A 10 2.08 -16.24 25.95
C PHE A 10 1.94 -16.34 24.42
N ASN A 11 1.55 -15.26 23.76
CA ASN A 11 1.41 -15.25 22.31
C ASN A 11 2.76 -15.45 21.59
N GLN A 12 3.82 -14.83 22.11
CA GLN A 12 5.16 -15.03 21.59
C GLN A 12 5.59 -16.50 21.70
N GLY A 13 5.38 -17.12 22.87
CA GLY A 13 5.68 -18.54 23.08
C GLY A 13 4.89 -19.46 22.18
N LEU A 14 3.62 -19.17 21.89
CA LEU A 14 2.82 -19.94 20.93
C LEU A 14 3.35 -19.82 19.48
N MET A 15 3.78 -18.61 19.07
CA MET A 15 4.38 -18.43 17.76
C MET A 15 5.71 -19.20 17.63
N GLU A 16 6.56 -19.13 18.65
CA GLU A 16 7.83 -19.88 18.69
C GLU A 16 7.60 -21.39 18.70
N LEU A 17 6.64 -21.88 19.48
CA LEU A 17 6.25 -23.29 19.49
C LEU A 17 5.83 -23.74 18.08
N GLY A 18 5.03 -22.95 17.39
CA GLY A 18 4.60 -23.21 16.00
C GLY A 18 5.77 -23.21 15.01
N ALA A 19 6.74 -22.31 15.19
CA ALA A 19 7.89 -22.17 14.30
C ALA A 19 8.96 -23.25 14.52
N LEU A 20 9.18 -23.66 15.77
CA LEU A 20 10.32 -24.51 16.15
C LEU A 20 9.97 -25.98 16.36
N VAL A 21 8.77 -26.26 16.87
CA VAL A 21 8.36 -27.60 17.33
C VAL A 21 7.12 -28.11 16.60
N CYS A 22 6.02 -27.35 16.67
CA CYS A 22 4.72 -27.73 16.08
C CYS A 22 4.62 -27.30 14.62
N ARG A 23 5.59 -27.68 13.82
CA ARG A 23 5.70 -27.39 12.37
C ARG A 23 4.78 -28.29 11.54
N LYS A 24 4.83 -28.15 10.22
CA LYS A 24 4.11 -29.02 9.27
C LYS A 24 4.36 -30.52 9.49
N LYS A 25 5.55 -30.87 9.99
CA LYS A 25 5.88 -32.19 10.58
C LYS A 25 6.20 -31.94 12.06
N PRO A 26 5.25 -32.16 12.97
CA PRO A 26 5.40 -31.80 14.36
C PRO A 26 6.36 -32.75 15.12
N GLU A 27 7.24 -32.17 15.94
CA GLU A 27 8.19 -32.88 16.80
C GLU A 27 7.59 -33.07 18.19
N CYS A 28 6.50 -33.86 18.30
CA CYS A 28 5.71 -34.01 19.50
C CYS A 28 6.49 -34.49 20.71
N GLU A 29 7.56 -35.27 20.54
CA GLU A 29 8.43 -35.75 21.63
C GLU A 29 9.20 -34.62 22.31
N ARG A 30 9.44 -33.52 21.60
CA ARG A 30 10.12 -32.33 22.12
C ARG A 30 9.16 -31.25 22.58
N CYS A 31 7.86 -31.46 22.39
CA CYS A 31 6.86 -30.43 22.67
C CYS A 31 6.58 -30.30 24.17
N PRO A 32 6.77 -29.12 24.78
CA PRO A 32 6.49 -28.90 26.19
C PRO A 32 5.01 -29.05 26.54
N LEU A 33 4.11 -28.98 25.53
CA LEU A 33 2.65 -29.14 25.69
C LEU A 33 2.17 -30.55 25.30
N ALA A 34 3.08 -31.50 25.07
CA ALA A 34 2.75 -32.84 24.58
C ALA A 34 1.68 -33.58 25.44
N GLY A 35 1.78 -33.43 26.78
CA GLY A 35 0.85 -34.05 27.72
C GLY A 35 -0.54 -33.40 27.78
N LEU A 36 -0.69 -32.17 27.24
CA LEU A 36 -1.94 -31.42 27.22
C LEU A 36 -2.53 -31.32 25.82
N CYS A 37 -1.85 -31.87 24.83
CA CYS A 37 -2.20 -31.68 23.42
C CYS A 37 -3.27 -32.67 22.96
N GLU A 38 -4.48 -32.20 22.74
CA GLU A 38 -5.61 -32.98 22.25
C GLU A 38 -5.32 -33.62 20.89
N SER A 39 -4.67 -32.88 19.98
CA SER A 39 -4.31 -33.42 18.63
C SER A 39 -3.36 -34.62 18.73
N ARG A 40 -2.45 -34.63 19.74
CA ARG A 40 -1.58 -35.76 20.00
C ARG A 40 -2.35 -36.93 20.61
N HIS A 41 -3.24 -36.66 21.57
CA HIS A 41 -4.07 -37.72 22.16
C HIS A 41 -4.95 -38.42 21.13
N LEU A 42 -5.49 -37.67 20.17
CA LEU A 42 -6.33 -38.20 19.08
C LEU A 42 -5.52 -38.77 17.91
N GLY A 43 -4.20 -38.66 17.90
CA GLY A 43 -3.33 -39.13 16.82
C GLY A 43 -3.43 -38.32 15.51
N ILE A 44 -4.04 -37.11 15.55
CA ILE A 44 -4.31 -36.28 14.37
C ILE A 44 -3.36 -35.08 14.20
N GLN A 45 -2.24 -35.05 14.90
CA GLN A 45 -1.30 -33.92 14.87
C GLN A 45 -0.73 -33.62 13.49
N ASN A 46 -0.63 -34.64 12.61
CA ASN A 46 -0.19 -34.46 11.22
C ASN A 46 -1.25 -33.88 10.29
N GLU A 47 -2.50 -33.86 10.74
CA GLU A 47 -3.65 -33.29 10.02
C GLU A 47 -3.94 -31.84 10.47
N ARG A 48 -3.10 -31.30 11.35
CA ARG A 48 -3.28 -29.94 11.91
C ARG A 48 -2.14 -29.02 11.50
N PRO A 49 -2.43 -27.73 11.30
CA PRO A 49 -3.77 -27.15 11.28
C PRO A 49 -4.56 -27.58 10.07
N VAL A 50 -5.88 -27.69 10.21
CA VAL A 50 -6.78 -27.89 9.06
C VAL A 50 -6.70 -26.66 8.17
N PRO A 51 -6.27 -26.78 6.90
CA PRO A 51 -6.21 -25.64 6.02
C PRO A 51 -7.58 -24.99 5.87
N GLY A 52 -7.70 -23.72 6.21
CA GLY A 52 -8.90 -22.94 5.89
C GLY A 52 -9.11 -22.84 4.37
N LYS A 53 -10.32 -22.57 3.95
CA LYS A 53 -10.57 -22.21 2.54
C LYS A 53 -9.69 -21.01 2.21
N LYS A 54 -8.88 -21.13 1.14
CA LYS A 54 -8.11 -19.97 0.67
C LYS A 54 -9.11 -18.88 0.29
N ALA A 55 -8.95 -17.71 0.89
CA ALA A 55 -9.72 -16.55 0.46
C ALA A 55 -9.47 -16.27 -1.02
N ALA A 56 -10.53 -15.90 -1.74
CA ALA A 56 -10.40 -15.50 -3.13
C ALA A 56 -9.48 -14.30 -3.22
N VAL A 57 -8.56 -14.31 -4.17
CA VAL A 57 -7.67 -13.18 -4.43
C VAL A 57 -8.36 -12.24 -5.40
N THR A 58 -8.58 -11.00 -4.98
CA THR A 58 -9.13 -9.94 -5.82
C THR A 58 -7.99 -9.19 -6.49
N GLN A 59 -8.05 -9.07 -7.83
CA GLN A 59 -7.11 -8.23 -8.57
C GLN A 59 -7.72 -6.84 -8.71
N ILE A 60 -6.93 -5.81 -8.39
CA ILE A 60 -7.32 -4.42 -8.51
C ILE A 60 -6.28 -3.72 -9.38
N GLU A 61 -6.74 -3.06 -10.42
CA GLU A 61 -5.93 -2.18 -11.24
C GLU A 61 -6.19 -0.74 -10.81
N VAL A 62 -5.12 -0.05 -10.46
CA VAL A 62 -5.15 1.34 -9.98
C VAL A 62 -4.14 2.17 -10.77
N VAL A 63 -4.39 3.46 -10.84
CA VAL A 63 -3.52 4.44 -11.50
C VAL A 63 -3.11 5.51 -10.51
N CYS A 64 -1.95 6.12 -10.72
CA CYS A 64 -1.59 7.38 -10.07
C CYS A 64 -0.83 8.29 -11.04
N GLY A 65 -0.96 9.59 -10.82
CA GLY A 65 -0.30 10.61 -11.60
C GLY A 65 0.73 11.39 -10.80
N VAL A 66 1.96 11.50 -11.30
CA VAL A 66 2.98 12.41 -10.79
C VAL A 66 2.93 13.69 -11.62
N LEU A 67 2.26 14.70 -11.08
CA LEU A 67 2.13 16.00 -11.72
C LEU A 67 3.34 16.87 -11.36
N LEU A 68 4.12 17.24 -12.39
CA LEU A 68 5.25 18.15 -12.27
C LEU A 68 4.88 19.52 -12.84
N HIS A 69 5.03 20.57 -12.03
CA HIS A 69 4.78 21.95 -12.42
C HIS A 69 5.73 22.89 -11.70
N GLU A 70 6.40 23.78 -12.46
CA GLU A 70 7.42 24.72 -11.94
C GLU A 70 8.48 24.09 -11.03
N GLY A 71 8.96 22.88 -11.42
CA GLY A 71 9.96 22.14 -10.65
C GLY A 71 9.44 21.51 -9.35
N LYS A 72 8.13 21.55 -9.10
CA LYS A 72 7.49 20.95 -7.92
C LYS A 72 6.57 19.79 -8.29
N VAL A 73 6.38 18.88 -7.37
CA VAL A 73 5.46 17.74 -7.48
C VAL A 73 4.27 17.95 -6.56
N PHE A 74 3.09 17.66 -7.08
CA PHE A 74 1.85 17.69 -6.30
C PHE A 74 1.66 16.38 -5.53
N ILE A 75 1.35 16.49 -4.25
CA ILE A 75 0.95 15.39 -3.39
C ILE A 75 -0.29 15.75 -2.58
N GLN A 76 -1.09 14.76 -2.23
CA GLN A 76 -2.26 14.92 -1.37
C GLN A 76 -2.21 13.96 -0.17
N ARG A 77 -2.92 14.30 0.91
CA ARG A 77 -3.02 13.49 2.12
C ARG A 77 -4.38 12.83 2.19
N ARG A 78 -4.39 11.50 2.23
CA ARG A 78 -5.60 10.68 2.30
C ARG A 78 -6.44 10.98 3.54
N ASN A 79 -7.77 10.83 3.39
CA ASN A 79 -8.69 10.90 4.52
C ASN A 79 -8.33 9.81 5.55
N GLU A 80 -8.39 10.15 6.84
CA GLU A 80 -8.01 9.23 7.93
C GLU A 80 -8.89 7.98 8.03
N LYS A 81 -10.09 8.02 7.45
CA LYS A 81 -11.04 6.90 7.43
C LYS A 81 -10.79 5.89 6.32
N ASP A 82 -9.94 6.24 5.35
CA ASP A 82 -9.64 5.39 4.20
C ASP A 82 -8.56 4.36 4.49
N VAL A 83 -8.41 3.42 3.55
CA VAL A 83 -7.25 2.52 3.53
C VAL A 83 -5.98 3.38 3.41
N TRP A 84 -5.00 3.17 4.32
CA TRP A 84 -3.79 3.99 4.46
C TRP A 84 -4.07 5.46 4.82
N GLY A 85 -5.13 5.70 5.60
CA GLY A 85 -5.53 7.03 6.05
C GLY A 85 -4.39 7.84 6.67
N GLY A 86 -4.38 9.13 6.39
CA GLY A 86 -3.37 10.07 6.89
C GLY A 86 -2.01 10.01 6.19
N LEU A 87 -1.77 9.04 5.28
CA LEU A 87 -0.58 9.01 4.45
C LEU A 87 -0.71 9.97 3.26
N TRP A 88 0.44 10.41 2.77
CA TRP A 88 0.53 11.21 1.55
C TRP A 88 0.62 10.32 0.32
N GLU A 89 0.11 10.78 -0.81
CA GLU A 89 0.11 10.01 -2.05
C GLU A 89 0.16 10.91 -3.29
N PHE A 90 0.40 10.30 -4.44
CA PHE A 90 0.12 10.91 -5.74
C PHE A 90 -1.35 10.64 -6.08
N PRO A 91 -2.15 11.65 -6.46
CA PRO A 91 -3.56 11.46 -6.79
C PRO A 91 -3.80 10.40 -7.85
N GLY A 92 -4.92 9.69 -7.71
CA GLY A 92 -5.33 8.62 -8.61
C GLY A 92 -6.20 7.58 -7.89
N GLY A 93 -6.76 6.65 -8.64
CA GLY A 93 -7.72 5.69 -8.12
C GLY A 93 -7.85 4.42 -8.94
N CYS A 94 -9.02 3.78 -8.84
CA CYS A 94 -9.29 2.53 -9.53
C CYS A 94 -9.60 2.75 -11.01
N VAL A 95 -9.12 1.83 -11.85
CA VAL A 95 -9.55 1.76 -13.25
C VAL A 95 -10.97 1.19 -13.29
N GLU A 96 -11.91 1.92 -13.87
CA GLU A 96 -13.29 1.51 -14.00
C GLU A 96 -13.52 0.56 -15.19
N PRO A 97 -14.60 -0.24 -15.16
CA PRO A 97 -14.93 -1.09 -16.29
C PRO A 97 -15.19 -0.29 -17.57
N GLY A 98 -14.42 -0.61 -18.62
CA GLY A 98 -14.59 0.00 -19.93
C GLY A 98 -13.69 1.21 -20.22
N GLU A 99 -12.90 1.66 -19.24
CA GLU A 99 -11.88 2.70 -19.47
C GLU A 99 -10.47 2.12 -19.56
N THR A 100 -9.56 2.86 -20.20
CA THR A 100 -8.13 2.54 -20.17
C THR A 100 -7.47 3.17 -18.93
N PRO A 101 -6.32 2.65 -18.47
CA PRO A 101 -5.58 3.28 -17.36
C PRO A 101 -5.23 4.75 -17.62
N GLU A 102 -5.00 5.13 -18.87
CA GLU A 102 -4.73 6.50 -19.28
C GLU A 102 -5.96 7.40 -19.11
N GLN A 103 -7.13 6.88 -19.41
CA GLN A 103 -8.40 7.61 -19.19
C GLN A 103 -8.69 7.74 -17.69
N ALA A 104 -8.46 6.66 -16.94
CA ALA A 104 -8.65 6.63 -15.49
C ALA A 104 -7.81 7.71 -14.80
N VAL A 105 -6.51 7.81 -15.08
CA VAL A 105 -5.66 8.79 -14.39
C VAL A 105 -6.07 10.23 -14.67
N VAL A 106 -6.54 10.53 -15.88
CA VAL A 106 -7.02 11.88 -16.23
C VAL A 106 -8.36 12.19 -15.53
N ARG A 107 -9.28 11.21 -15.49
CA ARG A 107 -10.55 11.32 -14.78
C ARG A 107 -10.35 11.57 -13.29
N GLU A 108 -9.55 10.72 -12.63
CA GLU A 108 -9.26 10.81 -11.20
C GLU A 108 -8.67 12.17 -10.81
N TRP A 109 -7.73 12.71 -11.59
CA TRP A 109 -7.16 14.03 -11.35
C TRP A 109 -8.20 15.16 -11.45
N MET A 110 -9.16 15.02 -12.34
CA MET A 110 -10.27 15.98 -12.45
C MET A 110 -11.23 15.84 -11.27
N GLU A 111 -11.52 14.60 -10.83
CA GLU A 111 -12.49 14.32 -9.76
C GLU A 111 -11.93 14.65 -8.37
N GLU A 112 -10.67 14.25 -8.09
CA GLU A 112 -10.06 14.43 -6.77
C GLU A 112 -9.50 15.85 -6.55
N VAL A 113 -8.87 16.42 -7.57
CA VAL A 113 -8.07 17.64 -7.46
C VAL A 113 -8.67 18.82 -8.25
N GLY A 114 -9.52 18.54 -9.22
CA GLY A 114 -10.09 19.56 -10.11
C GLY A 114 -9.13 20.08 -11.17
N PHE A 115 -7.98 19.40 -11.39
CA PHE A 115 -6.99 19.82 -12.36
C PHE A 115 -7.16 19.09 -13.68
N LYS A 116 -7.13 19.85 -14.79
CA LYS A 116 -7.00 19.30 -16.12
C LYS A 116 -5.53 18.92 -16.37
N VAL A 117 -5.29 17.66 -16.65
CA VAL A 117 -3.94 17.13 -16.86
C VAL A 117 -3.83 16.36 -18.17
N ALA A 118 -2.63 16.36 -18.73
CA ALA A 118 -2.28 15.49 -19.86
C ALA A 118 -1.12 14.59 -19.47
N ILE A 119 -1.14 13.36 -20.00
CA ILE A 119 -0.07 12.39 -19.82
C ILE A 119 1.13 12.80 -20.64
N VAL A 120 2.30 12.85 -20.02
CA VAL A 120 3.59 13.05 -20.67
C VAL A 120 4.17 11.70 -21.09
N ARG A 121 4.23 10.75 -20.15
CA ARG A 121 4.75 9.38 -20.37
C ARG A 121 4.36 8.45 -19.23
N PRO A 122 4.35 7.12 -19.46
CA PRO A 122 4.33 6.17 -18.36
C PRO A 122 5.65 6.24 -17.55
N LEU A 123 5.57 5.98 -16.24
CA LEU A 123 6.72 5.95 -15.34
C LEU A 123 7.05 4.52 -14.92
N ASP A 124 6.12 3.83 -14.26
CA ASP A 124 6.34 2.48 -13.71
C ASP A 124 5.03 1.69 -13.61
N VAL A 125 5.15 0.38 -13.44
CA VAL A 125 4.03 -0.53 -13.12
C VAL A 125 4.40 -1.33 -11.86
N ILE A 126 3.86 -0.92 -10.72
CA ILE A 126 4.19 -1.47 -9.42
C ILE A 126 3.15 -2.51 -9.01
N ARG A 127 3.62 -3.75 -8.73
CA ARG A 127 2.78 -4.79 -8.17
C ARG A 127 2.96 -4.87 -6.67
N HIS A 128 1.84 -4.86 -5.96
CA HIS A 128 1.80 -4.93 -4.51
C HIS A 128 0.70 -5.89 -4.04
N ASN A 129 1.02 -6.71 -3.04
CA ASN A 129 0.04 -7.60 -2.43
C ASN A 129 -0.35 -7.05 -1.06
N TYR A 130 -1.64 -6.89 -0.84
CA TYR A 130 -2.19 -6.45 0.43
C TYR A 130 -3.33 -7.39 0.84
N THR A 131 -3.10 -8.21 1.87
CA THR A 131 -4.03 -9.25 2.32
C THR A 131 -4.48 -10.17 1.17
N THR A 132 -5.74 -10.09 0.76
CA THR A 132 -6.34 -10.84 -0.36
C THR A 132 -6.36 -10.05 -1.66
N TYR A 133 -5.80 -8.84 -1.68
CA TYR A 133 -5.75 -7.99 -2.85
C TYR A 133 -4.39 -8.09 -3.56
N ARG A 134 -4.43 -8.18 -4.88
CA ARG A 134 -3.26 -7.99 -5.75
C ARG A 134 -3.46 -6.71 -6.52
N ILE A 135 -2.69 -5.70 -6.15
CA ILE A 135 -2.77 -4.36 -6.70
C ILE A 135 -1.73 -4.21 -7.80
N THR A 136 -2.17 -3.78 -8.97
CA THR A 136 -1.31 -3.30 -10.06
C THR A 136 -1.48 -1.80 -10.15
N LEU A 137 -0.49 -1.03 -9.70
CA LEU A 137 -0.46 0.42 -9.77
C LEU A 137 0.29 0.84 -11.02
N ARG A 138 -0.40 1.52 -11.96
CA ARG A 138 0.22 2.13 -13.14
C ARG A 138 0.46 3.61 -12.87
N CYS A 139 1.69 4.03 -13.05
CA CYS A 139 2.16 5.35 -12.69
C CYS A 139 2.47 6.16 -13.96
N TYR A 140 2.01 7.39 -14.01
CA TYR A 140 2.19 8.28 -15.15
C TYR A 140 2.78 9.61 -14.73
N GLN A 141 3.68 10.15 -15.55
CA GLN A 141 4.09 11.55 -15.47
C GLN A 141 3.04 12.41 -16.15
N LEU A 142 2.59 13.44 -15.44
CA LEU A 142 1.57 14.36 -15.92
C LEU A 142 2.12 15.78 -16.05
N ARG A 143 1.47 16.57 -16.88
CA ARG A 143 1.59 18.03 -16.97
C ARG A 143 0.22 18.67 -16.86
N LEU A 144 0.16 19.88 -16.34
CA LEU A 144 -1.08 20.68 -16.34
C LEU A 144 -1.49 21.06 -17.76
N GLU A 145 -2.81 21.10 -17.98
CA GLU A 145 -3.45 21.74 -19.11
C GLU A 145 -4.10 23.04 -18.65
N GLY A 146 -3.44 24.17 -18.88
CA GLY A 146 -3.85 25.50 -18.42
C GLY A 146 -3.11 25.95 -17.16
N GLU A 147 -3.49 27.10 -16.62
CA GLU A 147 -2.92 27.63 -15.39
C GLU A 147 -3.62 27.02 -14.16
N PRO A 148 -2.86 26.55 -13.15
CA PRO A 148 -3.45 26.05 -11.93
C PRO A 148 -4.05 27.20 -11.14
N LYS A 149 -5.24 26.99 -10.57
CA LYS A 149 -5.89 27.93 -9.64
C LYS A 149 -5.25 27.91 -8.24
N GLY A 150 -3.97 27.56 -8.13
CA GLY A 150 -3.29 27.34 -6.85
C GLY A 150 -3.46 25.88 -6.34
N CYS A 151 -3.13 25.65 -5.07
CA CYS A 151 -3.46 24.39 -4.41
C CYS A 151 -4.94 24.44 -4.03
N PRO A 152 -5.73 23.39 -4.34
CA PRO A 152 -7.13 23.34 -3.89
C PRO A 152 -7.20 23.50 -2.37
N VAL A 153 -8.20 24.23 -1.89
CA VAL A 153 -8.47 24.27 -0.43
C VAL A 153 -9.07 22.92 0.00
N PRO A 154 -8.91 22.52 1.28
CA PRO A 154 -9.40 21.21 1.75
C PRO A 154 -10.87 20.92 1.42
N GLU A 155 -11.71 21.97 1.37
CA GLU A 155 -13.13 21.87 1.04
C GLU A 155 -13.40 21.56 -0.45
N GLU A 156 -12.42 21.76 -1.31
CA GLU A 156 -12.47 21.43 -2.75
C GLU A 156 -11.94 20.03 -3.05
N LEU A 157 -11.27 19.40 -2.08
CA LEU A 157 -10.75 18.03 -2.20
C LEU A 157 -11.87 17.04 -1.84
N THR A 158 -12.10 16.06 -2.71
CA THR A 158 -13.17 15.07 -2.48
C THR A 158 -12.72 13.91 -1.58
N GLU A 159 -11.48 13.45 -1.72
CA GLU A 159 -10.96 12.26 -1.03
C GLU A 159 -9.71 12.55 -0.17
N ALA A 160 -9.24 13.80 -0.15
CA ALA A 160 -8.05 14.20 0.58
C ALA A 160 -8.35 15.27 1.62
N THR A 161 -7.52 15.34 2.67
CA THR A 161 -7.64 16.33 3.76
C THR A 161 -6.64 17.47 3.64
N ALA A 162 -5.64 17.35 2.78
CA ALA A 162 -4.63 18.35 2.50
C ALA A 162 -3.93 18.07 1.17
N CYS A 163 -3.34 19.09 0.58
CA CYS A 163 -2.44 18.93 -0.55
C CYS A 163 -1.24 19.88 -0.46
N GLN A 164 -0.17 19.56 -1.16
CA GLN A 164 1.03 20.38 -1.20
C GLN A 164 1.76 20.24 -2.55
N TRP A 165 2.42 21.34 -2.95
CA TRP A 165 3.46 21.36 -3.95
C TRP A 165 4.82 21.29 -3.26
N ILE A 166 5.56 20.21 -3.48
CA ILE A 166 6.86 19.97 -2.84
C ILE A 166 7.97 19.90 -3.87
N ALA A 167 9.19 20.19 -3.46
CA ALA A 167 10.34 19.89 -4.31
C ALA A 167 10.50 18.36 -4.41
N PRO A 168 10.82 17.79 -5.59
CA PRO A 168 10.92 16.35 -5.77
C PRO A 168 11.83 15.65 -4.75
N GLN A 169 12.96 16.24 -4.41
CA GLN A 169 13.91 15.71 -3.43
C GLN A 169 13.36 15.64 -2.00
N ASP A 170 12.30 16.38 -1.69
CA ASP A 170 11.69 16.41 -0.35
C ASP A 170 10.69 15.29 -0.13
N ILE A 171 10.37 14.49 -1.17
CA ILE A 171 9.39 13.38 -1.09
C ILE A 171 9.73 12.36 0.01
N GLY A 172 11.02 12.24 0.35
CA GLY A 172 11.50 11.37 1.43
C GLY A 172 10.96 11.74 2.82
N ALA A 173 10.62 13.01 3.05
CA ALA A 173 10.08 13.49 4.32
C ALA A 173 8.60 13.13 4.55
N PHE A 174 7.88 12.71 3.52
CA PHE A 174 6.46 12.42 3.59
C PHE A 174 6.19 10.92 3.76
N PRO A 175 5.33 10.51 4.70
CA PRO A 175 4.94 9.11 4.84
C PRO A 175 4.02 8.72 3.68
N LEU A 176 4.50 7.83 2.80
CA LEU A 176 3.76 7.34 1.63
C LEU A 176 3.34 5.88 1.83
N PRO A 177 2.21 5.42 1.24
CA PRO A 177 1.92 4.00 1.08
C PRO A 177 3.06 3.28 0.35
N ALA A 178 3.27 2.00 0.66
CA ALA A 178 4.39 1.24 0.11
C ALA A 178 4.51 1.28 -1.44
N PRO A 179 3.42 1.20 -2.23
CA PRO A 179 3.52 1.34 -3.69
C PRO A 179 4.02 2.72 -4.14
N HIS A 180 3.51 3.81 -3.51
CA HIS A 180 3.93 5.18 -3.84
C HIS A 180 5.37 5.46 -3.38
N ARG A 181 5.80 4.91 -2.23
CA ARG A 181 7.20 4.95 -1.79
C ARG A 181 8.10 4.28 -2.81
N LYS A 182 7.73 3.08 -3.26
CA LYS A 182 8.49 2.35 -4.28
C LYS A 182 8.60 3.13 -5.60
N LEU A 183 7.52 3.84 -6.01
CA LEU A 183 7.56 4.73 -7.16
C LEU A 183 8.58 5.86 -6.94
N ALA A 184 8.52 6.52 -5.78
CA ALA A 184 9.41 7.63 -5.46
C ALA A 184 10.88 7.18 -5.42
N ASP A 185 11.17 6.01 -4.86
CA ASP A 185 12.53 5.47 -4.76
C ASP A 185 13.12 5.01 -6.10
N ASN A 186 12.28 4.62 -7.05
CA ASN A 186 12.71 4.08 -8.35
C ASN A 186 12.66 5.12 -9.49
N CYS A 187 12.05 6.28 -9.27
CA CYS A 187 11.80 7.24 -10.33
C CYS A 187 12.80 8.40 -10.29
N SER A 188 13.56 8.57 -11.39
CA SER A 188 14.55 9.65 -11.54
C SER A 188 13.99 11.08 -11.42
N LEU A 189 12.67 11.25 -11.44
CA LEU A 189 12.03 12.54 -11.16
C LEU A 189 12.28 13.04 -9.74
N PHE A 190 12.62 12.13 -8.81
CA PHE A 190 12.84 12.42 -7.39
C PHE A 190 14.32 12.39 -7.00
N ASP A 191 15.21 12.09 -7.94
CA ASP A 191 16.65 12.13 -7.71
C ASP A 191 17.09 13.56 -7.41
N ASN A 192 17.95 13.73 -6.41
CA ASN A 192 18.52 15.02 -6.08
C ASN A 192 19.47 15.45 -7.22
N PRO A 193 19.26 16.60 -7.89
CA PRO A 193 20.18 17.07 -8.92
C PRO A 193 21.60 17.37 -8.39
N ALA A 194 21.82 17.35 -7.07
CA ALA A 194 23.11 17.58 -6.45
C ALA A 194 24.01 16.34 -6.31
N SER A 195 23.57 15.15 -6.75
CA SER A 195 24.37 13.90 -6.67
C SER A 195 25.09 13.52 -7.98
N GLY A 196 25.18 14.44 -8.91
CA GLY A 196 25.88 14.26 -10.18
C GLY A 196 26.99 15.29 -10.40
N GLU A 197 28.05 15.23 -9.59
CA GLU A 197 29.39 15.72 -9.89
C GLU A 197 30.43 14.66 -9.48
#